data_f37b6e5cf0db99a7bd69632176759d78
#
_entry.id   f37b6e5cf0db99a7bd69632176759d78
#
_cell.length_a   1.000
_cell.length_b   1.000
_cell.length_c   1.000
_cell.angle_alpha   90.00
_cell.angle_beta   90.00
_cell.angle_gamma   90.00
#
_symmetry.space_group_name_H-M   'P 1'
#
loop_
_entity.id
_entity.type
_entity.pdbx_description
1 polymer ?
#
loop_
_entity_poly.entity_id
_entity_poly.type
_entity_poly.pdbx_seq_one_letter_code
_entity_poly.pdbx_strand_id
1 'polypeptide(L)'
;MTRFPRALLAIIGLTTTMVSADAQQSTSASAGLPVPPVRPLGPVIRVTAPDLLGSVSSVRPLSGGRLIVNDVTRRRVILLDSTLTTFTIVADSTSASGGMFGVQLAGIIPYKGDSTLFVDPQSLSMLVIDGAGKTGRVMAVPRSQDAMYLVGGPFGTPGFDPQGRLIYRGLARSLKPPTPPTANIPFAIPVLPDSAPVVRIDLESRKLDTIGSFKVMKAIFTISRSDDGGISIQTTVNPMMTLDDWALLPDGTVAFVRGRDYRVDWVTPEGVRTSTPKIPFDWQRLTDDDRIAVIDSAKTAIEKQRTIARERLTNSPTPVGGAAAVRAGSDVGAQPRGAAAGNTINLPTVNMVPASELPDYRPAFVPGAARGDTEGNLWIRTSKMVNKGAVYDVINRKGELIDRVLVPQFRTIAGFGAGGIVFMGVLDGTAARLEEARVR
;
A
#
# COMPACT_ATOMS: atom_id res chain seq x y z
N MET A 1 37.09 48.41 56.23
CA MET A 1 36.81 48.26 57.67
C MET A 1 35.46 47.49 57.69
N THR A 2 35.36 46.32 58.15
CA THR A 2 35.63 45.55 59.29
C THR A 2 34.98 44.17 59.11
N ARG A 3 35.81 43.14 59.19
CA ARG A 3 35.72 41.95 60.01
C ARG A 3 34.68 40.83 59.63
N PHE A 4 35.25 39.74 59.19
CA PHE A 4 34.73 38.38 59.30
C PHE A 4 34.67 37.91 60.77
N PRO A 5 33.82 36.94 61.09
CA PRO A 5 34.30 35.83 61.91
C PRO A 5 34.09 34.47 61.26
N ARG A 6 35.04 33.60 61.54
CA ARG A 6 35.09 32.15 61.28
C ARG A 6 34.06 31.44 62.18
N ALA A 7 33.36 30.44 61.62
CA ALA A 7 32.72 29.41 62.42
C ALA A 7 32.85 28.03 61.77
N LEU A 8 33.52 27.26 62.46
CA LEU A 8 33.53 25.82 62.74
C LEU A 8 32.87 24.83 61.78
N LEU A 9 33.67 23.93 61.26
CA LEU A 9 33.28 22.65 60.61
C LEU A 9 32.77 21.71 61.70
N ALA A 10 31.55 21.18 61.53
CA ALA A 10 31.10 19.97 62.19
C ALA A 10 30.87 18.90 61.10
N ILE A 11 31.72 17.88 61.13
CA ILE A 11 31.62 16.68 60.30
C ILE A 11 30.59 15.76 60.98
N ILE A 12 29.40 15.62 60.36
CA ILE A 12 28.47 14.57 60.70
C ILE A 12 28.60 13.49 59.60
N GLY A 13 29.14 12.35 59.97
CA GLY A 13 29.19 11.16 59.14
C GLY A 13 27.75 10.59 58.97
N LEU A 14 27.27 10.64 57.71
CA LEU A 14 26.03 9.94 57.34
C LEU A 14 26.42 8.62 56.64
N THR A 15 26.27 7.54 57.34
CA THR A 15 26.35 6.18 56.77
C THR A 15 25.11 5.94 55.88
N THR A 16 25.31 6.04 54.59
CA THR A 16 24.31 5.63 53.60
C THR A 16 24.26 4.11 53.52
N THR A 17 23.30 3.47 54.12
CA THR A 17 22.89 2.12 53.79
C THR A 17 22.33 2.08 52.39
N MET A 18 23.03 1.47 51.44
CA MET A 18 22.50 1.11 50.12
C MET A 18 21.42 0.05 50.29
N VAL A 19 20.17 0.45 50.22
CA VAL A 19 19.06 -0.48 50.04
C VAL A 19 19.06 -0.76 48.50
N SER A 20 19.49 -1.96 48.14
CA SER A 20 19.31 -2.48 46.79
C SER A 20 17.80 -2.65 46.57
N ALA A 21 17.18 -1.71 45.88
CA ALA A 21 15.86 -1.91 45.33
C ALA A 21 15.99 -2.88 44.17
N ASP A 22 15.74 -4.16 44.41
CA ASP A 22 15.41 -5.12 43.37
C ASP A 22 14.18 -4.56 42.65
N ALA A 23 14.43 -3.93 41.50
CA ALA A 23 13.38 -3.64 40.53
C ALA A 23 12.88 -4.99 39.99
N GLN A 24 11.96 -5.60 40.70
CA GLN A 24 11.07 -6.59 40.15
C GLN A 24 10.41 -5.96 38.92
N GLN A 25 10.97 -6.22 37.76
CA GLN A 25 10.24 -6.13 36.50
C GLN A 25 9.01 -7.03 36.65
N SER A 26 7.91 -6.47 37.09
CA SER A 26 6.61 -7.06 36.93
C SER A 26 6.38 -7.16 35.42
N THR A 27 6.79 -8.30 34.85
CA THR A 27 6.20 -8.82 33.63
C THR A 27 4.74 -9.06 33.95
N SER A 28 3.92 -8.00 33.84
CA SER A 28 2.50 -8.14 33.64
C SER A 28 2.36 -8.88 32.33
N ALA A 29 2.40 -10.21 32.37
CA ALA A 29 1.81 -11.02 31.34
C ALA A 29 0.34 -10.56 31.27
N SER A 30 0.04 -9.65 30.36
CA SER A 30 -1.32 -9.44 29.90
C SER A 30 -1.79 -10.84 29.57
N ALA A 31 -2.71 -11.38 30.37
CA ALA A 31 -3.43 -12.62 30.06
C ALA A 31 -4.18 -12.32 28.76
N GLY A 32 -3.49 -12.51 27.61
CA GLY A 32 -3.98 -12.19 26.31
C GLY A 32 -5.22 -13.02 26.06
N LEU A 33 -6.23 -12.41 25.52
CA LEU A 33 -7.38 -13.12 24.97
C LEU A 33 -6.86 -14.30 24.14
N PRO A 34 -7.48 -15.48 24.23
CA PRO A 34 -7.03 -16.64 23.48
C PRO A 34 -6.99 -16.29 21.99
N VAL A 35 -5.86 -16.59 21.34
CA VAL A 35 -5.68 -16.32 19.91
C VAL A 35 -6.76 -17.08 19.13
N PRO A 36 -7.62 -16.40 18.34
CA PRO A 36 -8.66 -17.08 17.60
C PRO A 36 -8.09 -18.12 16.64
N PRO A 37 -8.75 -19.28 16.47
CA PRO A 37 -8.35 -20.26 15.47
C PRO A 37 -8.56 -19.71 14.06
N VAL A 38 -7.78 -20.20 13.09
CA VAL A 38 -8.02 -19.89 11.68
C VAL A 38 -9.29 -20.63 11.24
N ARG A 39 -10.27 -19.89 10.77
CA ARG A 39 -11.52 -20.45 10.23
C ARG A 39 -11.71 -20.10 8.76
N PRO A 40 -12.39 -20.92 7.97
CA PRO A 40 -12.68 -20.59 6.59
C PRO A 40 -13.63 -19.40 6.49
N LEU A 41 -13.49 -18.63 5.41
CA LEU A 41 -14.51 -17.69 4.99
C LEU A 41 -15.85 -18.43 4.79
N GLY A 42 -16.96 -17.78 5.06
CA GLY A 42 -18.28 -18.35 4.87
C GLY A 42 -18.60 -18.69 3.40
N PRO A 43 -19.78 -19.19 3.09
CA PRO A 43 -20.15 -19.63 1.75
C PRO A 43 -20.18 -18.46 0.77
N VAL A 44 -19.83 -18.74 -0.49
CA VAL A 44 -20.10 -17.84 -1.62
C VAL A 44 -21.61 -17.81 -1.84
N ILE A 45 -22.19 -16.61 -1.84
CA ILE A 45 -23.63 -16.38 -1.96
C ILE A 45 -24.03 -15.89 -3.35
N ARG A 46 -23.12 -15.17 -4.06
CA ARG A 46 -23.30 -14.72 -5.44
C ARG A 46 -21.99 -14.78 -6.18
N VAL A 47 -22.05 -15.00 -7.50
CA VAL A 47 -20.89 -15.06 -8.38
C VAL A 47 -21.25 -14.55 -9.77
N THR A 48 -20.34 -13.80 -10.41
CA THR A 48 -20.50 -13.45 -11.84
C THR A 48 -20.20 -14.65 -12.73
N ALA A 49 -20.71 -14.61 -13.97
CA ALA A 49 -20.31 -15.57 -14.97
C ALA A 49 -18.77 -15.62 -15.14
N PRO A 50 -18.19 -16.77 -15.44
CA PRO A 50 -16.79 -16.87 -15.82
C PRO A 50 -16.51 -15.94 -17.02
N ASP A 51 -15.31 -15.39 -17.08
CA ASP A 51 -14.83 -14.53 -18.17
C ASP A 51 -15.63 -13.24 -18.42
N LEU A 52 -16.62 -12.92 -17.59
CA LEU A 52 -17.28 -11.61 -17.65
C LEU A 52 -16.28 -10.48 -17.39
N LEU A 53 -15.29 -10.71 -16.54
CA LEU A 53 -14.27 -9.75 -16.11
C LEU A 53 -12.89 -10.17 -16.59
N GLY A 54 -11.99 -9.21 -16.82
CA GLY A 54 -10.56 -9.46 -17.02
C GLY A 54 -9.78 -9.43 -15.71
N SER A 55 -10.28 -8.66 -14.74
CA SER A 55 -9.77 -8.59 -13.37
C SER A 55 -10.79 -7.93 -12.46
N VAL A 56 -10.63 -8.13 -11.15
CA VAL A 56 -11.40 -7.42 -10.12
C VAL A 56 -10.40 -6.74 -9.18
N SER A 57 -10.09 -5.48 -9.42
CA SER A 57 -9.11 -4.75 -8.60
C SER A 57 -9.76 -4.08 -7.39
N SER A 58 -10.97 -3.55 -7.55
CA SER A 58 -11.76 -2.96 -6.48
C SER A 58 -13.25 -3.05 -6.78
N VAL A 59 -14.06 -3.17 -5.73
CA VAL A 59 -15.51 -3.28 -5.78
C VAL A 59 -16.10 -2.27 -4.82
N ARG A 60 -17.11 -1.56 -5.26
CA ARG A 60 -17.94 -0.69 -4.43
C ARG A 60 -19.39 -1.16 -4.46
N PRO A 61 -19.96 -1.56 -3.32
CA PRO A 61 -21.40 -1.78 -3.21
C PRO A 61 -22.18 -0.47 -3.27
N LEU A 62 -23.34 -0.51 -3.94
CA LEU A 62 -24.30 0.56 -4.05
C LEU A 62 -25.64 0.11 -3.44
N SER A 63 -26.54 1.08 -3.27
CA SER A 63 -27.91 0.81 -2.86
C SER A 63 -28.62 -0.16 -3.82
N GLY A 64 -29.47 -1.04 -3.26
CA GLY A 64 -30.18 -2.03 -4.04
C GLY A 64 -29.32 -3.23 -4.47
N GLY A 65 -28.17 -3.47 -3.84
CA GLY A 65 -27.31 -4.64 -4.09
C GLY A 65 -26.50 -4.60 -5.39
N ARG A 66 -26.51 -3.46 -6.10
CA ARG A 66 -25.69 -3.23 -7.30
C ARG A 66 -24.24 -2.98 -6.91
N LEU A 67 -23.33 -3.22 -7.85
CA LEU A 67 -21.89 -3.07 -7.61
C LEU A 67 -21.22 -2.27 -8.73
N ILE A 68 -20.38 -1.30 -8.39
CA ILE A 68 -19.38 -0.78 -9.32
C ILE A 68 -18.11 -1.59 -9.18
N VAL A 69 -17.59 -2.08 -10.32
CA VAL A 69 -16.38 -2.90 -10.40
C VAL A 69 -15.37 -2.24 -11.32
N ASN A 70 -14.13 -2.15 -10.85
CA ASN A 70 -13.00 -1.68 -11.63
C ASN A 70 -12.27 -2.88 -12.26
N ASP A 71 -12.43 -3.06 -13.56
CA ASP A 71 -11.78 -4.09 -14.38
C ASP A 71 -10.58 -3.47 -15.12
N VAL A 72 -9.45 -3.40 -14.42
CA VAL A 72 -8.24 -2.75 -14.96
C VAL A 72 -7.63 -3.49 -16.15
N THR A 73 -7.80 -4.82 -16.24
CA THR A 73 -7.28 -5.62 -17.36
C THR A 73 -8.01 -5.28 -18.66
N ARG A 74 -9.33 -5.11 -18.61
CA ARG A 74 -10.13 -4.69 -19.76
C ARG A 74 -10.29 -3.17 -19.87
N ARG A 75 -9.65 -2.44 -18.97
CA ARG A 75 -9.65 -0.96 -18.93
C ARG A 75 -11.07 -0.39 -18.98
N ARG A 76 -11.92 -0.85 -18.05
CA ARG A 76 -13.31 -0.43 -17.93
C ARG A 76 -13.79 -0.41 -16.49
N VAL A 77 -14.75 0.45 -16.23
CA VAL A 77 -15.57 0.45 -15.03
C VAL A 77 -16.95 -0.03 -15.43
N ILE A 78 -17.49 -1.00 -14.72
CA ILE A 78 -18.83 -1.54 -14.98
C ILE A 78 -19.72 -1.39 -13.77
N LEU A 79 -21.02 -1.22 -14.02
CA LEU A 79 -22.10 -1.30 -13.04
C LEU A 79 -22.79 -2.65 -13.22
N LEU A 80 -22.65 -3.53 -12.23
CA LEU A 80 -23.37 -4.80 -12.15
C LEU A 80 -24.72 -4.62 -11.48
N ASP A 81 -25.71 -5.36 -11.95
CA ASP A 81 -27.01 -5.47 -11.30
C ASP A 81 -26.93 -6.24 -9.95
N SER A 82 -28.06 -6.26 -9.23
CA SER A 82 -28.13 -6.95 -7.93
C SER A 82 -28.02 -8.48 -8.00
N THR A 83 -28.12 -9.08 -9.18
CA THR A 83 -27.97 -10.51 -9.40
C THR A 83 -26.59 -10.91 -9.88
N LEU A 84 -25.72 -9.94 -10.23
CA LEU A 84 -24.39 -10.09 -10.81
C LEU A 84 -24.40 -10.77 -12.20
N THR A 85 -25.52 -10.75 -12.90
CA THR A 85 -25.69 -11.41 -14.20
C THR A 85 -25.60 -10.46 -15.37
N THR A 86 -26.04 -9.21 -15.19
CA THR A 86 -25.99 -8.17 -16.23
C THR A 86 -25.16 -6.98 -15.80
N PHE A 87 -24.59 -6.30 -16.77
CA PHE A 87 -23.77 -5.11 -16.49
C PHE A 87 -23.93 -4.02 -17.55
N THR A 88 -23.63 -2.80 -17.13
CA THR A 88 -23.49 -1.63 -18.01
C THR A 88 -22.06 -1.13 -17.93
N ILE A 89 -21.44 -0.80 -19.08
CA ILE A 89 -20.14 -0.14 -19.11
C ILE A 89 -20.37 1.33 -18.74
N VAL A 90 -19.70 1.80 -17.70
CA VAL A 90 -19.79 3.16 -17.17
C VAL A 90 -18.69 4.04 -17.75
N ALA A 91 -17.49 3.53 -17.82
CA ALA A 91 -16.32 4.17 -18.40
C ALA A 91 -15.40 3.11 -19.00
N ASP A 92 -14.84 3.38 -20.16
CA ASP A 92 -13.86 2.50 -20.79
C ASP A 92 -12.80 3.30 -21.58
N SER A 93 -11.96 2.58 -22.31
CA SER A 93 -10.87 3.15 -23.10
C SER A 93 -11.23 3.40 -24.55
N THR A 94 -12.52 3.23 -24.94
CA THR A 94 -12.95 3.41 -26.33
C THR A 94 -13.20 4.89 -26.64
N SER A 95 -13.16 5.24 -27.93
CA SER A 95 -13.50 6.57 -28.39
C SER A 95 -14.97 6.92 -28.14
N ALA A 96 -15.86 5.93 -28.10
CA ALA A 96 -17.29 6.13 -27.81
C ALA A 96 -17.53 6.67 -26.39
N SER A 97 -16.71 6.29 -25.42
CA SER A 97 -16.73 6.83 -24.05
C SER A 97 -15.80 8.04 -23.85
N GLY A 98 -15.23 8.59 -24.94
CA GLY A 98 -14.25 9.67 -24.86
C GLY A 98 -12.89 9.24 -24.31
N GLY A 99 -12.60 7.92 -24.27
CA GLY A 99 -11.34 7.39 -23.77
C GLY A 99 -11.12 7.67 -22.28
N MET A 100 -12.17 7.62 -21.47
CA MET A 100 -12.13 7.99 -20.05
C MET A 100 -11.18 7.11 -19.22
N PHE A 101 -10.94 5.86 -19.65
CA PHE A 101 -10.01 4.96 -18.98
C PHE A 101 -8.66 5.00 -19.70
N GLY A 102 -7.68 5.65 -19.11
CA GLY A 102 -6.32 5.77 -19.64
C GLY A 102 -5.58 4.45 -19.79
N VAL A 103 -4.31 4.50 -20.17
CA VAL A 103 -3.46 3.29 -20.36
C VAL A 103 -2.86 2.76 -19.06
N GLN A 104 -2.89 3.54 -18.00
CA GLN A 104 -2.36 3.20 -16.69
C GLN A 104 -3.45 2.62 -15.77
N LEU A 105 -3.03 2.16 -14.60
CA LEU A 105 -3.95 1.75 -13.55
C LEU A 105 -4.85 2.93 -13.17
N ALA A 106 -6.14 2.65 -13.04
CA ALA A 106 -7.13 3.59 -12.53
C ALA A 106 -7.75 3.05 -11.24
N GLY A 107 -8.34 3.92 -10.44
CA GLY A 107 -8.95 3.59 -9.17
C GLY A 107 -10.40 4.03 -9.08
N ILE A 108 -11.15 3.42 -8.15
CA ILE A 108 -12.48 3.89 -7.75
C ILE A 108 -12.47 4.19 -6.25
N ILE A 109 -13.07 5.30 -5.87
CA ILE A 109 -13.17 5.75 -4.47
C ILE A 109 -14.64 5.99 -4.15
N PRO A 110 -15.19 5.43 -3.06
CA PRO A 110 -16.51 5.80 -2.56
C PRO A 110 -16.63 7.32 -2.37
N TYR A 111 -17.71 7.89 -2.86
CA TYR A 111 -17.99 9.33 -2.73
C TYR A 111 -19.38 9.56 -2.11
N LYS A 112 -19.89 10.77 -2.13
CA LYS A 112 -21.17 11.17 -1.49
C LYS A 112 -22.33 10.27 -1.93
N GLY A 113 -23.02 9.66 -0.97
CA GLY A 113 -24.11 8.72 -1.24
C GLY A 113 -23.64 7.55 -2.11
N ASP A 114 -24.41 7.20 -3.13
CA ASP A 114 -24.06 6.17 -4.13
C ASP A 114 -23.09 6.64 -5.21
N SER A 115 -22.62 7.90 -5.18
CA SER A 115 -21.66 8.39 -6.18
C SER A 115 -20.28 7.80 -5.94
N THR A 116 -19.52 7.56 -6.99
CA THR A 116 -18.16 7.02 -7.02
C THR A 116 -17.24 8.00 -7.74
N LEU A 117 -16.04 8.20 -7.24
CA LEU A 117 -14.98 8.84 -8.01
C LEU A 117 -14.22 7.78 -8.79
N PHE A 118 -14.15 7.93 -10.08
CA PHE A 118 -13.20 7.21 -10.93
C PHE A 118 -11.96 8.09 -11.10
N VAL A 119 -10.81 7.57 -10.71
CA VAL A 119 -9.54 8.30 -10.74
C VAL A 119 -8.68 7.77 -11.88
N ASP A 120 -8.35 8.65 -12.83
CA ASP A 120 -7.38 8.38 -13.87
C ASP A 120 -6.10 9.20 -13.64
N PRO A 121 -5.00 8.58 -13.21
CA PRO A 121 -3.75 9.27 -12.96
C PRO A 121 -3.13 9.90 -14.22
N GLN A 122 -3.42 9.36 -15.40
CA GLN A 122 -2.86 9.86 -16.66
C GLN A 122 -3.43 11.22 -17.04
N SER A 123 -4.73 11.37 -16.93
CA SER A 123 -5.42 12.65 -17.19
C SER A 123 -5.41 13.60 -16.00
N LEU A 124 -4.88 13.16 -14.85
CA LEU A 124 -4.90 13.90 -13.58
C LEU A 124 -6.33 14.28 -13.15
N SER A 125 -7.30 13.45 -13.48
CA SER A 125 -8.71 13.72 -13.25
C SER A 125 -9.39 12.69 -12.35
N MET A 126 -10.48 13.14 -11.74
CA MET A 126 -11.42 12.36 -10.96
C MET A 126 -12.82 12.59 -11.53
N LEU A 127 -13.39 11.56 -12.14
CA LEU A 127 -14.73 11.61 -12.73
C LEU A 127 -15.76 11.15 -11.70
N VAL A 128 -16.81 11.94 -11.49
CA VAL A 128 -17.93 11.55 -10.63
C VAL A 128 -18.89 10.67 -11.43
N ILE A 129 -19.15 9.47 -10.91
CA ILE A 129 -20.14 8.52 -11.41
C ILE A 129 -21.26 8.45 -10.39
N ASP A 130 -22.50 8.67 -10.80
CA ASP A 130 -23.66 8.55 -9.91
C ASP A 130 -24.07 7.09 -9.65
N GLY A 131 -25.04 6.88 -8.76
CA GLY A 131 -25.53 5.54 -8.45
C GLY A 131 -26.24 4.83 -9.61
N ALA A 132 -26.64 5.53 -10.68
CA ALA A 132 -27.19 4.94 -11.91
C ALA A 132 -26.10 4.60 -12.94
N GLY A 133 -24.83 4.87 -12.63
CA GLY A 133 -23.71 4.65 -13.55
C GLY A 133 -23.52 5.80 -14.56
N LYS A 134 -24.22 6.91 -14.40
CA LYS A 134 -24.06 8.07 -15.28
C LYS A 134 -22.83 8.89 -14.86
N THR A 135 -22.01 9.20 -15.84
CA THR A 135 -20.86 10.08 -15.65
C THR A 135 -21.30 11.54 -15.55
N GLY A 136 -20.71 12.25 -14.61
CA GLY A 136 -21.06 13.64 -14.34
C GLY A 136 -19.84 14.56 -14.32
N ARG A 137 -19.68 15.32 -13.24
CA ARG A 137 -18.62 16.32 -13.09
C ARG A 137 -17.24 15.68 -13.09
N VAL A 138 -16.29 16.31 -13.79
CA VAL A 138 -14.87 16.02 -13.71
C VAL A 138 -14.21 16.99 -12.75
N MET A 139 -13.37 16.48 -11.86
CA MET A 139 -12.56 17.24 -10.92
C MET A 139 -11.09 16.96 -11.16
N ALA A 140 -10.22 17.95 -10.97
CA ALA A 140 -8.78 17.69 -10.95
C ALA A 140 -8.38 16.93 -9.69
N VAL A 141 -7.37 16.04 -9.81
CA VAL A 141 -6.76 15.42 -8.62
C VAL A 141 -6.24 16.51 -7.66
N PRO A 142 -6.23 16.26 -6.36
CA PRO A 142 -5.81 17.27 -5.38
C PRO A 142 -4.41 17.81 -5.63
N ARG A 143 -3.48 16.92 -5.94
CA ARG A 143 -2.08 17.22 -6.27
C ARG A 143 -1.62 16.26 -7.37
N SER A 144 -1.09 16.79 -8.46
CA SER A 144 -0.67 15.99 -9.62
C SER A 144 0.36 14.91 -9.26
N GLN A 145 1.31 15.23 -8.40
CA GLN A 145 2.32 14.28 -7.94
C GLN A 145 1.78 13.11 -7.11
N ASP A 146 0.58 13.23 -6.58
CA ASP A 146 -0.05 12.20 -5.74
C ASP A 146 -1.06 11.34 -6.54
N ALA A 147 -1.31 11.63 -7.80
CA ALA A 147 -2.34 10.99 -8.61
C ALA A 147 -2.28 9.46 -8.58
N MET A 148 -1.08 8.89 -8.66
CA MET A 148 -0.86 7.43 -8.61
C MET A 148 -1.27 6.80 -7.27
N TYR A 149 -1.23 7.54 -6.19
CA TYR A 149 -1.59 7.03 -4.86
C TYR A 149 -3.10 7.01 -4.60
N LEU A 150 -3.87 7.60 -5.49
CA LEU A 150 -5.34 7.60 -5.43
C LEU A 150 -5.98 6.37 -6.09
N VAL A 151 -5.20 5.52 -6.77
CA VAL A 151 -5.72 4.31 -7.42
C VAL A 151 -5.93 3.13 -6.47
N GLY A 152 -5.39 3.21 -5.24
CA GLY A 152 -5.48 2.11 -4.27
C GLY A 152 -4.42 1.02 -4.51
N GLY A 153 -4.80 -0.24 -4.29
CA GLY A 153 -3.90 -1.39 -4.45
C GLY A 153 -2.77 -1.39 -3.42
N PRO A 154 -1.49 -1.48 -3.85
CA PRO A 154 -0.36 -1.55 -2.93
C PRO A 154 -0.09 -0.24 -2.17
N PHE A 155 -0.82 0.83 -2.52
CA PHE A 155 -0.68 2.14 -1.88
C PHE A 155 -1.67 2.36 -0.72
N GLY A 156 -2.48 1.36 -0.37
CA GLY A 156 -3.57 1.44 0.57
C GLY A 156 -4.90 1.74 -0.14
N THR A 157 -5.97 1.93 0.62
CA THR A 157 -7.31 2.19 0.08
C THR A 157 -7.71 3.64 0.38
N PRO A 158 -7.64 4.55 -0.62
CA PRO A 158 -8.13 5.91 -0.47
C PRO A 158 -9.63 5.96 -0.15
N GLY A 159 -10.06 6.96 0.60
CA GLY A 159 -11.47 7.14 0.94
C GLY A 159 -11.74 8.48 1.57
N PHE A 160 -12.98 8.71 1.96
CA PHE A 160 -13.42 9.95 2.61
C PHE A 160 -13.72 9.70 4.08
N ASP A 161 -13.37 10.67 4.91
CA ASP A 161 -13.84 10.70 6.30
C ASP A 161 -15.30 11.21 6.37
N PRO A 162 -15.97 11.08 7.54
CA PRO A 162 -17.34 11.58 7.70
C PRO A 162 -17.52 13.08 7.45
N GLN A 163 -16.44 13.87 7.50
CA GLN A 163 -16.45 15.30 7.19
C GLN A 163 -16.28 15.58 5.69
N GLY A 164 -16.19 14.53 4.86
CA GLY A 164 -16.06 14.63 3.41
C GLY A 164 -14.66 15.02 2.92
N ARG A 165 -13.63 14.84 3.75
CA ARG A 165 -12.23 15.07 3.38
C ARG A 165 -11.62 13.80 2.83
N LEU A 166 -10.90 13.90 1.71
CA LEU A 166 -10.24 12.78 1.06
C LEU A 166 -8.96 12.41 1.81
N ILE A 167 -8.84 11.14 2.18
CA ILE A 167 -7.67 10.55 2.87
C ILE A 167 -6.97 9.60 1.91
N TYR A 168 -5.66 9.76 1.74
CA TYR A 168 -4.84 8.92 0.87
C TYR A 168 -3.37 9.00 1.25
N ARG A 169 -2.57 8.10 0.70
CA ARG A 169 -1.11 8.17 0.81
C ARG A 169 -0.57 9.29 -0.08
N GLY A 170 0.19 10.22 0.50
CA GLY A 170 0.90 11.23 -0.26
C GLY A 170 2.25 10.75 -0.79
N LEU A 171 2.84 11.53 -1.68
CA LEU A 171 4.18 11.29 -2.18
C LEU A 171 5.20 11.36 -1.03
N ALA A 172 6.03 10.34 -0.92
CA ALA A 172 7.14 10.34 0.02
C ALA A 172 8.18 11.40 -0.38
N ARG A 173 8.59 12.24 0.57
CA ARG A 173 9.59 13.28 0.36
C ARG A 173 10.69 13.17 1.40
N SER A 174 11.94 13.28 0.97
CA SER A 174 13.05 13.39 1.90
C SER A 174 13.12 14.80 2.46
N LEU A 175 13.31 14.90 3.77
CA LEU A 175 13.66 16.16 4.45
C LEU A 175 15.16 16.43 4.41
N LYS A 176 15.96 15.45 3.98
CA LYS A 176 17.41 15.59 3.87
C LYS A 176 17.75 16.23 2.53
N PRO A 177 18.72 17.15 2.49
CA PRO A 177 19.20 17.73 1.25
C PRO A 177 19.81 16.62 0.35
N PRO A 178 19.82 16.84 -0.97
CA PRO A 178 20.53 15.95 -1.90
C PRO A 178 22.00 15.87 -1.54
N THR A 179 22.63 14.72 -1.81
CA THR A 179 24.08 14.58 -1.72
C THR A 179 24.73 15.46 -2.79
N PRO A 180 25.68 16.35 -2.44
CA PRO A 180 26.32 17.24 -3.40
C PRO A 180 27.04 16.48 -4.52
N PRO A 181 27.21 17.09 -5.71
CA PRO A 181 28.03 16.54 -6.78
C PRO A 181 29.46 16.27 -6.32
N THR A 182 30.07 15.22 -6.89
CA THR A 182 31.48 14.86 -6.70
C THR A 182 32.20 14.83 -8.06
N ALA A 183 33.53 14.73 -8.05
CA ALA A 183 34.30 14.61 -9.30
C ALA A 183 33.87 13.41 -10.17
N ASN A 184 33.42 12.34 -9.55
CA ASN A 184 32.95 11.13 -10.25
C ASN A 184 31.46 11.16 -10.60
N ILE A 185 30.67 11.98 -9.90
CA ILE A 185 29.21 12.10 -10.08
C ILE A 185 28.89 13.59 -10.17
N PRO A 186 28.77 14.16 -11.39
CA PRO A 186 28.66 15.61 -11.62
C PRO A 186 27.26 16.17 -11.35
N PHE A 187 26.40 15.45 -10.66
CA PHE A 187 25.05 15.88 -10.29
C PHE A 187 24.71 15.53 -8.83
N ALA A 188 23.77 16.26 -8.26
CA ALA A 188 23.29 16.00 -6.91
C ALA A 188 22.43 14.73 -6.86
N ILE A 189 22.73 13.80 -5.93
CA ILE A 189 21.97 12.58 -5.74
C ILE A 189 20.85 12.84 -4.73
N PRO A 190 19.56 12.68 -5.10
CA PRO A 190 18.47 12.85 -4.15
C PRO A 190 18.52 11.78 -3.06
N VAL A 191 18.34 12.19 -1.82
CA VAL A 191 18.17 11.24 -0.72
C VAL A 191 16.73 10.70 -0.78
N LEU A 192 16.59 9.41 -1.04
CA LEU A 192 15.30 8.77 -1.13
C LEU A 192 14.68 8.59 0.26
N PRO A 193 13.40 8.94 0.43
CA PRO A 193 12.71 8.75 1.69
C PRO A 193 12.42 7.26 1.94
N ASP A 194 12.37 6.88 3.21
CA ASP A 194 11.97 5.57 3.70
C ASP A 194 10.58 5.57 4.35
N SER A 195 9.91 6.71 4.30
CA SER A 195 8.57 6.89 4.87
C SER A 195 7.70 7.74 3.94
N ALA A 196 6.40 7.48 3.95
CA ALA A 196 5.39 8.23 3.23
C ALA A 196 4.32 8.76 4.19
N PRO A 197 3.78 9.96 3.94
CA PRO A 197 2.67 10.47 4.72
C PRO A 197 1.34 9.86 4.28
N VAL A 198 0.42 9.67 5.22
CA VAL A 198 -1.01 9.63 4.96
C VAL A 198 -1.54 11.05 5.17
N VAL A 199 -2.17 11.58 4.15
CA VAL A 199 -2.65 12.96 4.12
C VAL A 199 -4.17 13.01 4.05
N ARG A 200 -4.72 14.09 4.55
CA ARG A 200 -6.13 14.41 4.50
C ARG A 200 -6.30 15.75 3.81
N ILE A 201 -7.17 15.82 2.82
CA ILE A 201 -7.41 17.03 2.04
C ILE A 201 -8.89 17.34 1.92
N ASP A 202 -9.25 18.57 2.16
CA ASP A 202 -10.54 19.12 1.77
C ASP A 202 -10.52 19.52 0.29
N LEU A 203 -11.41 18.95 -0.52
CA LEU A 203 -11.39 19.16 -1.97
C LEU A 203 -11.84 20.55 -2.41
N GLU A 204 -12.58 21.29 -1.58
CA GLU A 204 -13.07 22.64 -1.88
C GLU A 204 -12.03 23.69 -1.52
N SER A 205 -11.59 23.70 -0.27
CA SER A 205 -10.58 24.66 0.23
C SER A 205 -9.15 24.31 -0.16
N ARG A 206 -8.90 23.09 -0.65
CA ARG A 206 -7.57 22.54 -0.95
C ARG A 206 -6.62 22.48 0.26
N LYS A 207 -7.17 22.66 1.47
CA LYS A 207 -6.38 22.55 2.70
C LYS A 207 -5.99 21.10 2.92
N LEU A 208 -4.67 20.88 3.07
CA LEU A 208 -4.08 19.57 3.28
C LEU A 208 -3.38 19.54 4.63
N ASP A 209 -3.59 18.46 5.38
CA ASP A 209 -2.84 18.15 6.59
C ASP A 209 -2.32 16.70 6.56
N THR A 210 -1.28 16.44 7.34
CA THR A 210 -0.67 15.11 7.49
C THR A 210 -1.21 14.44 8.73
N ILE A 211 -1.84 13.28 8.56
CA ILE A 211 -2.36 12.47 9.67
C ILE A 211 -1.23 11.74 10.38
N GLY A 212 -0.31 11.17 9.62
CA GLY A 212 0.84 10.41 10.13
C GLY A 212 1.71 9.91 8.99
N SER A 213 2.77 9.18 9.35
CA SER A 213 3.69 8.57 8.39
C SER A 213 3.90 7.10 8.67
N PHE A 214 4.20 6.35 7.64
CA PHE A 214 4.47 4.92 7.71
C PHE A 214 5.67 4.57 6.84
N LYS A 215 6.40 3.50 7.22
CA LYS A 215 7.60 3.04 6.54
C LYS A 215 7.25 2.44 5.18
N VAL A 216 7.91 2.93 4.13
CA VAL A 216 7.75 2.44 2.75
C VAL A 216 9.05 1.89 2.21
N MET A 217 8.96 1.17 1.10
CA MET A 217 10.14 0.69 0.39
C MET A 217 11.04 1.86 0.00
N LYS A 218 12.28 1.82 0.45
CA LYS A 218 13.34 2.71 -0.01
C LYS A 218 14.03 2.05 -1.18
N ALA A 219 13.99 2.68 -2.35
CA ALA A 219 14.80 2.21 -3.47
C ALA A 219 16.29 2.43 -3.15
N ILE A 220 17.12 1.45 -3.45
CA ILE A 220 18.57 1.52 -3.29
C ILE A 220 19.15 1.62 -4.69
N PHE A 221 19.83 2.73 -4.98
CA PHE A 221 20.51 2.94 -6.25
C PHE A 221 22.02 2.99 -6.03
N THR A 222 22.75 2.29 -6.87
CA THR A 222 24.19 2.43 -7.02
C THR A 222 24.45 3.16 -8.32
N ILE A 223 25.15 4.29 -8.24
CA ILE A 223 25.53 5.09 -9.39
C ILE A 223 27.04 4.92 -9.57
N SER A 224 27.44 4.43 -10.70
CA SER A 224 28.85 4.26 -11.07
C SER A 224 29.14 4.92 -12.40
N ARG A 225 30.40 5.37 -12.57
CA ARG A 225 30.88 5.81 -13.87
C ARG A 225 31.52 4.63 -14.57
N SER A 226 31.15 4.37 -15.80
CA SER A 226 31.79 3.35 -16.65
C SER A 226 33.09 3.89 -17.25
N ASP A 227 33.97 2.99 -17.69
CA ASP A 227 35.30 3.34 -18.21
C ASP A 227 35.23 4.19 -19.50
N ASP A 228 34.13 4.13 -20.22
CA ASP A 228 33.82 4.96 -21.39
C ASP A 228 33.29 6.37 -21.04
N GLY A 229 33.23 6.69 -19.71
CA GLY A 229 32.75 7.97 -19.21
C GLY A 229 31.22 8.03 -19.03
N GLY A 230 30.50 6.99 -19.35
CA GLY A 230 29.06 6.87 -19.15
C GLY A 230 28.68 6.75 -17.67
N ILE A 231 27.43 7.07 -17.33
CA ILE A 231 26.86 6.87 -15.99
C ILE A 231 25.97 5.66 -16.01
N SER A 232 26.28 4.68 -15.14
CA SER A 232 25.47 3.49 -14.92
C SER A 232 24.69 3.64 -13.61
N ILE A 233 23.37 3.42 -13.67
CA ILE A 233 22.48 3.40 -12.50
C ILE A 233 21.98 1.97 -12.33
N GLN A 234 22.31 1.36 -11.21
CA GLN A 234 21.86 0.03 -10.86
C GLN A 234 20.88 0.12 -9.68
N THR A 235 19.75 -0.57 -9.79
CA THR A 235 18.75 -0.66 -8.73
C THR A 235 18.96 -1.95 -7.94
N THR A 236 19.08 -1.84 -6.63
CA THR A 236 19.14 -3.00 -5.74
C THR A 236 17.80 -3.16 -5.03
N VAL A 237 17.22 -4.37 -5.08
CA VAL A 237 15.92 -4.70 -4.51
C VAL A 237 16.10 -5.65 -3.32
N ASN A 238 15.44 -5.33 -2.21
CA ASN A 238 15.25 -6.26 -1.12
C ASN A 238 13.82 -6.82 -1.22
N PRO A 239 13.66 -8.12 -1.55
CA PRO A 239 12.33 -8.71 -1.79
C PRO A 239 11.53 -8.96 -0.49
N MET A 240 12.15 -8.79 0.67
CA MET A 240 11.53 -9.12 1.97
C MET A 240 11.73 -8.00 3.00
N MET A 241 11.50 -6.76 2.61
CA MET A 241 11.60 -5.64 3.55
C MET A 241 10.47 -5.68 4.58
N THR A 242 10.82 -5.41 5.85
CA THR A 242 9.83 -5.15 6.88
C THR A 242 9.33 -3.71 6.73
N LEU A 243 8.12 -3.56 6.24
CA LEU A 243 7.47 -2.28 5.92
C LEU A 243 6.22 -2.11 6.79
N ASP A 244 5.72 -0.88 6.84
CA ASP A 244 4.43 -0.57 7.44
C ASP A 244 3.33 -0.57 6.37
N ASP A 245 2.06 -0.54 6.83
CA ASP A 245 0.91 -0.37 5.98
C ASP A 245 -0.13 0.54 6.67
N TRP A 246 -1.18 0.92 5.97
CA TRP A 246 -2.22 1.77 6.51
C TRP A 246 -3.60 1.42 5.95
N ALA A 247 -4.64 1.73 6.72
CA ALA A 247 -6.04 1.61 6.29
C ALA A 247 -6.88 2.76 6.86
N LEU A 248 -7.88 3.17 6.08
CA LEU A 248 -8.93 4.08 6.52
C LEU A 248 -10.14 3.26 6.98
N LEU A 249 -10.73 3.65 8.09
CA LEU A 249 -11.94 3.05 8.64
C LEU A 249 -13.16 3.96 8.41
N PRO A 250 -14.40 3.42 8.44
CA PRO A 250 -15.60 4.17 8.07
C PRO A 250 -15.85 5.44 8.90
N ASP A 251 -15.37 5.49 10.14
CA ASP A 251 -15.48 6.68 11.01
C ASP A 251 -14.39 7.72 10.76
N GLY A 252 -13.51 7.51 9.78
CA GLY A 252 -12.40 8.39 9.45
C GLY A 252 -11.13 8.16 10.28
N THR A 253 -11.11 7.16 11.16
CA THR A 253 -9.88 6.75 11.85
C THR A 253 -8.92 6.11 10.86
N VAL A 254 -7.65 6.46 10.96
CA VAL A 254 -6.57 5.85 10.19
C VAL A 254 -5.80 4.88 11.08
N ALA A 255 -5.66 3.64 10.61
CA ALA A 255 -4.84 2.60 11.21
C ALA A 255 -3.48 2.57 10.52
N PHE A 256 -2.39 2.66 11.27
CA PHE A 256 -1.03 2.40 10.80
C PHE A 256 -0.58 1.04 11.34
N VAL A 257 -0.43 0.06 10.47
CA VAL A 257 0.04 -1.29 10.83
C VAL A 257 1.56 -1.29 10.79
N ARG A 258 2.19 -1.48 11.95
CA ARG A 258 3.65 -1.44 12.09
C ARG A 258 4.25 -2.81 11.85
N GLY A 259 5.04 -2.95 10.78
CA GLY A 259 5.59 -4.22 10.35
C GLY A 259 6.62 -4.80 11.31
N ARG A 260 7.42 -3.95 11.98
CA ARG A 260 8.48 -4.40 12.88
C ARG A 260 7.95 -5.14 14.11
N ASP A 261 6.88 -4.61 14.71
CA ASP A 261 6.34 -5.08 15.98
C ASP A 261 4.99 -5.79 15.82
N TYR A 262 4.41 -5.75 14.63
CA TYR A 262 3.06 -6.20 14.32
C TYR A 262 2.06 -5.68 15.35
N ARG A 263 1.90 -4.36 15.36
CA ARG A 263 0.94 -3.63 16.18
C ARG A 263 0.25 -2.58 15.33
N VAL A 264 -0.82 -1.98 15.84
CA VAL A 264 -1.55 -0.92 15.16
C VAL A 264 -1.48 0.36 15.95
N ASP A 265 -1.09 1.45 15.29
CA ASP A 265 -1.25 2.80 15.80
C ASP A 265 -2.51 3.40 15.15
N TRP A 266 -3.46 3.83 15.98
CA TRP A 266 -4.70 4.45 15.55
C TRP A 266 -4.58 5.97 15.62
N VAL A 267 -5.14 6.67 14.63
CA VAL A 267 -5.27 8.13 14.64
C VAL A 267 -6.71 8.49 14.31
N THR A 268 -7.44 9.06 15.27
CA THR A 268 -8.83 9.47 15.06
C THR A 268 -8.92 10.71 14.17
N PRO A 269 -10.12 11.06 13.65
CA PRO A 269 -10.33 12.30 12.89
C PRO A 269 -9.90 13.57 13.65
N GLU A 270 -9.99 13.57 14.98
CA GLU A 270 -9.57 14.66 15.87
C GLU A 270 -8.07 14.69 16.15
N GLY A 271 -7.33 13.67 15.66
CA GLY A 271 -5.89 13.56 15.82
C GLY A 271 -5.42 12.85 17.09
N VAL A 272 -6.34 12.25 17.86
CA VAL A 272 -5.99 11.43 19.04
C VAL A 272 -5.25 10.18 18.57
N ARG A 273 -4.11 9.89 19.21
CA ARG A 273 -3.24 8.75 18.88
C ARG A 273 -3.28 7.72 19.99
N THR A 274 -3.50 6.48 19.60
CA THR A 274 -3.41 5.31 20.49
C THR A 274 -2.67 4.19 19.79
N SER A 275 -2.05 3.30 20.57
CA SER A 275 -1.33 2.13 20.02
C SER A 275 -1.83 0.88 20.72
N THR A 276 -1.93 -0.21 19.95
CA THR A 276 -2.24 -1.52 20.52
C THR A 276 -0.98 -2.15 21.13
N PRO A 277 -1.11 -3.13 21.99
CA PRO A 277 -0.04 -4.12 22.21
C PRO A 277 0.35 -4.82 20.90
N LYS A 278 1.44 -5.57 20.92
CA LYS A 278 1.80 -6.44 19.79
C LYS A 278 0.69 -7.46 19.55
N ILE A 279 0.28 -7.58 18.29
CA ILE A 279 -0.73 -8.57 17.89
C ILE A 279 -0.06 -9.95 17.94
N PRO A 280 -0.70 -10.96 18.52
CA PRO A 280 -0.16 -12.32 18.56
C PRO A 280 0.06 -12.86 17.15
N PHE A 281 1.29 -13.17 16.80
CA PHE A 281 1.68 -13.69 15.49
C PHE A 281 2.70 -14.81 15.66
N ASP A 282 2.57 -15.84 14.83
CA ASP A 282 3.49 -16.99 14.78
C ASP A 282 4.65 -16.65 13.82
N TRP A 283 5.71 -16.06 14.37
CA TRP A 283 6.86 -15.59 13.61
C TRP A 283 7.66 -16.75 13.04
N GLN A 284 7.71 -16.86 11.73
CA GLN A 284 8.54 -17.84 11.03
C GLN A 284 9.98 -17.32 10.95
N ARG A 285 10.90 -18.01 11.66
CA ARG A 285 12.33 -17.77 11.49
C ARG A 285 12.79 -18.32 10.14
N LEU A 286 13.62 -17.57 9.45
CA LEU A 286 14.17 -17.95 8.15
C LEU A 286 15.54 -18.58 8.33
N THR A 287 15.76 -19.72 7.69
CA THR A 287 17.07 -20.31 7.49
C THR A 287 17.80 -19.59 6.36
N ASP A 288 19.10 -19.86 6.20
CA ASP A 288 19.86 -19.30 5.07
C ASP A 288 19.34 -19.84 3.73
N ASP A 289 18.91 -21.09 3.68
CA ASP A 289 18.30 -21.70 2.50
C ASP A 289 16.95 -21.01 2.15
N ASP A 290 16.12 -20.69 3.15
CA ASP A 290 14.89 -19.92 2.93
C ASP A 290 15.17 -18.54 2.33
N ARG A 291 16.21 -17.86 2.82
CA ARG A 291 16.62 -16.54 2.30
C ARG A 291 17.11 -16.63 0.87
N ILE A 292 17.91 -17.63 0.54
CA ILE A 292 18.40 -17.89 -0.84
C ILE A 292 17.20 -18.17 -1.75
N ALA A 293 16.28 -19.05 -1.33
CA ALA A 293 15.08 -19.38 -2.11
C ALA A 293 14.19 -18.16 -2.39
N VAL A 294 14.07 -17.23 -1.43
CA VAL A 294 13.34 -15.97 -1.62
C VAL A 294 14.01 -15.10 -2.68
N ILE A 295 15.33 -14.95 -2.64
CA ILE A 295 16.08 -14.16 -3.63
C ILE A 295 15.94 -14.77 -5.02
N ASP A 296 16.06 -16.09 -5.17
CA ASP A 296 15.98 -16.76 -6.46
C ASP A 296 14.56 -16.72 -7.04
N SER A 297 13.54 -16.84 -6.19
CA SER A 297 12.15 -16.64 -6.59
C SER A 297 11.90 -15.20 -7.07
N ALA A 298 12.45 -14.22 -6.37
CA ALA A 298 12.32 -12.81 -6.75
C ALA A 298 13.05 -12.50 -8.06
N LYS A 299 14.25 -13.03 -8.28
CA LYS A 299 14.99 -12.91 -9.56
C LYS A 299 14.17 -13.48 -10.70
N THR A 300 13.65 -14.70 -10.53
CA THR A 300 12.81 -15.37 -11.53
C THR A 300 11.58 -14.54 -11.90
N ALA A 301 10.90 -13.98 -10.88
CA ALA A 301 9.73 -13.13 -11.08
C ALA A 301 10.09 -11.84 -11.88
N ILE A 302 11.22 -11.20 -11.55
CA ILE A 302 11.67 -9.99 -12.24
C ILE A 302 12.06 -10.32 -13.68
N GLU A 303 12.79 -11.40 -13.96
CA GLU A 303 13.15 -11.78 -15.33
C GLU A 303 11.92 -12.12 -16.17
N LYS A 304 10.93 -12.78 -15.60
CA LYS A 304 9.64 -13.01 -16.27
C LYS A 304 8.96 -11.68 -16.66
N GLN A 305 8.93 -10.71 -15.74
CA GLN A 305 8.36 -9.39 -16.03
C GLN A 305 9.16 -8.62 -17.08
N ARG A 306 10.48 -8.73 -17.08
CA ARG A 306 11.36 -8.13 -18.09
C ARG A 306 11.12 -8.73 -19.47
N THR A 307 10.95 -10.05 -19.56
CA THR A 307 10.62 -10.74 -20.83
C THR A 307 9.28 -10.24 -21.38
N ILE A 308 8.24 -10.19 -20.55
CA ILE A 308 6.93 -9.64 -20.95
C ILE A 308 7.04 -8.17 -21.39
N ALA A 309 7.84 -7.37 -20.69
CA ALA A 309 8.04 -5.97 -21.06
C ALA A 309 8.76 -5.83 -22.41
N ARG A 310 9.80 -6.65 -22.68
CA ARG A 310 10.49 -6.68 -23.99
C ARG A 310 9.54 -7.08 -25.10
N GLU A 311 8.77 -8.14 -24.93
CA GLU A 311 7.79 -8.60 -25.93
C GLU A 311 6.74 -7.54 -26.26
N ARG A 312 6.24 -6.83 -25.26
CA ARG A 312 5.30 -5.71 -25.47
C ARG A 312 5.93 -4.57 -26.26
N LEU A 313 7.19 -4.24 -25.99
CA LEU A 313 7.90 -3.17 -26.67
C LEU A 313 8.25 -3.55 -28.12
N THR A 314 8.60 -4.82 -28.38
CA THR A 314 8.89 -5.30 -29.74
C THR A 314 7.65 -5.47 -30.60
N ASN A 315 6.49 -5.81 -29.99
CA ASN A 315 5.23 -6.03 -30.69
C ASN A 315 4.34 -4.78 -30.80
N SER A 316 4.78 -3.63 -30.29
CA SER A 316 4.03 -2.36 -30.44
C SER A 316 4.26 -1.78 -31.83
N PRO A 317 3.23 -1.62 -32.67
CA PRO A 317 3.37 -1.14 -34.06
C PRO A 317 3.65 0.36 -34.16
N THR A 318 3.83 1.08 -33.09
CA THR A 318 4.13 2.51 -33.09
C THR A 318 5.40 2.77 -32.29
N PRO A 319 6.40 3.48 -32.86
CA PRO A 319 7.49 4.01 -32.05
C PRO A 319 6.90 5.07 -31.13
N VAL A 320 6.61 4.69 -29.90
CA VAL A 320 6.28 5.65 -28.85
C VAL A 320 7.58 6.43 -28.61
N GLY A 321 7.65 7.62 -29.20
CA GLY A 321 8.69 8.58 -28.86
C GLY A 321 8.52 8.97 -27.41
N GLY A 322 9.42 8.50 -26.57
CA GLY A 322 9.42 8.73 -25.14
C GLY A 322 9.37 7.42 -24.39
N ALA A 323 10.54 6.95 -23.96
CA ALA A 323 10.67 5.85 -23.04
C ALA A 323 9.76 6.10 -21.84
N ALA A 324 8.66 5.35 -21.76
CA ALA A 324 7.95 5.14 -20.50
C ALA A 324 8.89 4.30 -19.63
N ALA A 325 9.92 4.94 -19.08
CA ALA A 325 10.60 4.44 -17.91
C ALA A 325 9.49 4.16 -16.90
N VAL A 326 9.43 2.93 -16.40
CA VAL A 326 8.73 2.63 -15.15
C VAL A 326 9.38 3.56 -14.12
N ARG A 327 8.82 4.76 -13.97
CA ARG A 327 9.21 5.74 -12.97
C ARG A 327 8.66 5.27 -11.64
N ALA A 328 9.44 4.45 -10.96
CA ALA A 328 9.49 4.57 -9.52
C ALA A 328 10.07 5.96 -9.23
N GLY A 329 9.15 6.89 -8.91
CA GLY A 329 9.35 8.28 -8.53
C GLY A 329 10.77 8.86 -8.62
N SER A 330 11.04 9.64 -9.64
CA SER A 330 11.93 10.80 -9.55
C SER A 330 11.73 11.68 -10.79
N ASP A 331 11.16 12.87 -10.59
CA ASP A 331 11.31 13.99 -11.47
C ASP A 331 12.78 14.44 -11.45
N VAL A 332 13.50 14.16 -12.51
CA VAL A 332 14.69 14.96 -12.89
C VAL A 332 14.66 15.11 -14.41
N GLY A 333 14.33 16.32 -14.84
CA GLY A 333 14.40 16.70 -16.23
C GLY A 333 15.84 16.70 -16.75
N ALA A 334 16.10 15.88 -17.77
CA ALA A 334 17.10 16.12 -18.78
C ALA A 334 16.76 15.25 -20.01
N GLN A 335 16.34 15.87 -21.09
CA GLN A 335 16.28 15.22 -22.39
C GLN A 335 17.70 15.06 -22.94
N PRO A 336 18.14 13.87 -23.37
CA PRO A 336 19.25 13.76 -24.29
C PRO A 336 18.74 13.95 -25.72
N ARG A 337 19.22 14.98 -26.41
CA ARG A 337 19.12 15.10 -27.84
C ARG A 337 20.17 14.17 -28.50
N GLY A 338 19.74 13.34 -29.43
CA GLY A 338 20.55 12.68 -30.43
C GLY A 338 20.95 11.25 -30.11
N ALA A 339 20.22 10.27 -30.64
CA ALA A 339 20.79 8.97 -30.96
C ALA A 339 20.09 8.41 -32.21
N ALA A 340 20.88 8.27 -33.27
CA ALA A 340 20.53 7.52 -34.49
C ALA A 340 20.55 6.01 -34.22
N ALA A 341 19.62 5.31 -34.86
CA ALA A 341 19.60 3.92 -35.30
C ALA A 341 20.36 2.87 -34.48
N GLY A 342 19.58 2.01 -33.81
CA GLY A 342 20.06 0.78 -33.15
C GLY A 342 19.51 0.61 -31.75
N ASN A 343 18.20 0.81 -31.55
CA ASN A 343 17.59 0.73 -30.19
C ASN A 343 17.54 -0.72 -29.69
N THR A 344 18.63 -1.20 -29.13
CA THR A 344 18.53 -2.21 -28.05
C THR A 344 17.91 -1.55 -26.85
N ILE A 345 16.66 -1.91 -26.53
CA ILE A 345 15.96 -1.43 -25.34
C ILE A 345 16.69 -1.97 -24.11
N ASN A 346 17.53 -1.14 -23.53
CA ASN A 346 18.32 -1.52 -22.36
C ASN A 346 17.47 -1.27 -21.11
N LEU A 347 16.78 -2.33 -20.64
CA LEU A 347 16.06 -2.27 -19.36
C LEU A 347 17.08 -2.16 -18.22
N PRO A 348 16.84 -1.30 -17.21
CA PRO A 348 17.76 -1.15 -16.08
C PRO A 348 18.13 -2.47 -15.42
N THR A 349 19.39 -2.63 -15.07
CA THR A 349 19.84 -3.81 -14.31
C THR A 349 19.28 -3.77 -12.90
N VAL A 350 18.66 -4.87 -12.47
CA VAL A 350 18.10 -5.03 -11.13
C VAL A 350 18.94 -6.05 -10.39
N ASN A 351 19.60 -5.61 -9.32
CA ASN A 351 20.35 -6.47 -8.40
C ASN A 351 19.51 -6.81 -7.19
N MET A 352 19.82 -7.93 -6.54
CA MET A 352 19.24 -8.28 -5.24
C MET A 352 20.23 -7.98 -4.13
N VAL A 353 19.72 -7.64 -2.95
CA VAL A 353 20.53 -7.62 -1.74
C VAL A 353 21.10 -9.02 -1.48
N PRO A 354 22.27 -9.14 -0.79
CA PRO A 354 22.76 -10.41 -0.31
C PRO A 354 21.75 -11.09 0.64
N ALA A 355 21.76 -12.41 0.72
CA ALA A 355 20.87 -13.17 1.62
C ALA A 355 21.03 -12.76 3.09
N SER A 356 22.24 -12.35 3.51
CA SER A 356 22.55 -11.86 4.85
C SER A 356 21.85 -10.53 5.22
N GLU A 357 21.39 -9.76 4.24
CA GLU A 357 20.63 -8.52 4.48
C GLU A 357 19.10 -8.73 4.57
N LEU A 358 18.63 -9.95 4.32
CA LEU A 358 17.23 -10.28 4.55
C LEU A 358 16.98 -10.42 6.07
N PRO A 359 15.73 -10.14 6.52
CA PRO A 359 15.40 -10.24 7.94
C PRO A 359 15.50 -11.68 8.46
N ASP A 360 15.74 -11.85 9.77
CA ASP A 360 15.76 -13.15 10.43
C ASP A 360 14.40 -13.83 10.48
N TYR A 361 13.35 -13.05 10.42
CA TYR A 361 11.98 -13.54 10.46
C TYR A 361 11.19 -13.02 9.25
N ARG A 362 10.33 -13.87 8.73
CA ARG A 362 9.39 -13.48 7.68
C ARG A 362 8.51 -12.33 8.17
N PRO A 363 8.40 -11.20 7.44
CA PRO A 363 7.48 -10.12 7.80
C PRO A 363 6.05 -10.64 7.96
N ALA A 364 5.33 -10.12 8.96
CA ALA A 364 3.97 -10.57 9.26
C ALA A 364 2.99 -10.31 8.09
N PHE A 365 3.26 -9.30 7.28
CA PHE A 365 2.45 -8.92 6.11
C PHE A 365 3.33 -8.21 5.07
N VAL A 366 2.76 -7.95 3.90
CA VAL A 366 3.35 -7.16 2.81
C VAL A 366 2.53 -5.88 2.55
N PRO A 367 3.06 -4.85 1.92
CA PRO A 367 2.32 -3.62 1.60
C PRO A 367 1.02 -3.90 0.82
N GLY A 368 -0.03 -3.14 1.13
CA GLY A 368 -1.37 -3.32 0.58
C GLY A 368 -2.20 -4.42 1.26
N ALA A 369 -1.72 -4.90 2.41
CA ALA A 369 -2.38 -5.93 3.21
C ALA A 369 -3.56 -5.41 4.05
N ALA A 370 -3.48 -4.15 4.49
CA ALA A 370 -4.41 -3.56 5.45
C ALA A 370 -5.64 -2.95 4.76
N ARG A 371 -6.84 -3.27 5.26
CA ARG A 371 -8.12 -2.74 4.77
C ARG A 371 -9.11 -2.56 5.91
N GLY A 372 -9.89 -1.48 5.90
CA GLY A 372 -11.04 -1.32 6.78
C GLY A 372 -12.28 -2.01 6.19
N ASP A 373 -13.07 -2.70 7.02
CA ASP A 373 -14.40 -3.18 6.64
C ASP A 373 -15.49 -2.15 6.98
N THR A 374 -16.73 -2.46 6.63
CA THR A 374 -17.88 -1.58 6.88
C THR A 374 -18.32 -1.54 8.34
N GLU A 375 -17.93 -2.51 9.15
CA GLU A 375 -18.21 -2.61 10.59
C GLU A 375 -17.14 -1.91 11.42
N GLY A 376 -16.09 -1.37 10.79
CA GLY A 376 -15.01 -0.65 11.46
C GLY A 376 -13.91 -1.55 12.00
N ASN A 377 -13.80 -2.78 11.53
CA ASN A 377 -12.67 -3.64 11.83
C ASN A 377 -11.54 -3.43 10.80
N LEU A 378 -10.32 -3.68 11.24
CA LEU A 378 -9.13 -3.70 10.41
C LEU A 378 -8.81 -5.14 10.01
N TRP A 379 -8.78 -5.39 8.71
CA TRP A 379 -8.35 -6.65 8.12
C TRP A 379 -6.91 -6.53 7.65
N ILE A 380 -6.06 -7.48 8.03
CA ILE A 380 -4.66 -7.52 7.63
C ILE A 380 -4.37 -8.88 6.98
N ARG A 381 -4.04 -8.87 5.69
CA ARG A 381 -3.56 -10.06 5.00
C ARG A 381 -2.19 -10.42 5.51
N THR A 382 -2.09 -11.48 6.29
CA THR A 382 -0.81 -11.93 6.85
C THR A 382 0.01 -12.71 5.81
N SER A 383 1.29 -12.90 6.11
CA SER A 383 2.18 -13.79 5.34
C SER A 383 1.90 -15.28 5.60
N LYS A 384 1.03 -15.61 6.58
CA LYS A 384 0.64 -16.98 6.89
C LYS A 384 -0.26 -17.54 5.80
N MET A 385 0.08 -18.72 5.33
CA MET A 385 -0.69 -19.44 4.33
C MET A 385 -1.18 -20.77 4.92
N VAL A 386 -2.43 -21.12 4.65
CA VAL A 386 -3.02 -22.40 5.02
C VAL A 386 -3.66 -23.00 3.77
N ASN A 387 -3.28 -24.21 3.40
CA ASN A 387 -3.78 -24.88 2.17
C ASN A 387 -3.73 -23.98 0.93
N LYS A 388 -2.62 -23.23 0.76
CA LYS A 388 -2.41 -22.22 -0.29
C LYS A 388 -3.34 -21.00 -0.24
N GLY A 389 -4.23 -20.91 0.74
CA GLY A 389 -5.08 -19.75 0.98
C GLY A 389 -4.38 -18.74 1.90
N ALA A 390 -4.75 -17.47 1.79
CA ALA A 390 -4.23 -16.40 2.62
C ALA A 390 -5.02 -16.26 3.93
N VAL A 391 -4.31 -16.10 5.05
CA VAL A 391 -4.94 -15.83 6.35
C VAL A 391 -5.01 -14.32 6.58
N TYR A 392 -6.20 -13.84 6.92
CA TYR A 392 -6.42 -12.46 7.33
C TYR A 392 -6.67 -12.39 8.82
N ASP A 393 -5.90 -11.58 9.53
CA ASP A 393 -6.19 -11.20 10.91
C ASP A 393 -7.21 -10.06 10.91
N VAL A 394 -8.25 -10.18 11.74
CA VAL A 394 -9.31 -9.18 11.91
C VAL A 394 -9.19 -8.55 13.29
N ILE A 395 -8.99 -7.24 13.33
CA ILE A 395 -8.70 -6.49 14.54
C ILE A 395 -9.82 -5.46 14.76
N ASN A 396 -10.41 -5.47 15.94
CA ASN A 396 -11.46 -4.53 16.29
C ASN A 396 -10.89 -3.15 16.69
N ARG A 397 -11.78 -2.20 16.99
CA ARG A 397 -11.42 -0.83 17.41
C ARG A 397 -10.66 -0.75 18.72
N LYS A 398 -10.75 -1.78 19.56
CA LYS A 398 -9.98 -1.87 20.82
C LYS A 398 -8.56 -2.37 20.58
N GLY A 399 -8.23 -2.78 19.34
CA GLY A 399 -6.95 -3.36 19.00
C GLY A 399 -6.85 -4.85 19.33
N GLU A 400 -7.98 -5.50 19.57
CA GLU A 400 -8.04 -6.93 19.88
C GLU A 400 -8.14 -7.75 18.58
N LEU A 401 -7.36 -8.80 18.46
CA LEU A 401 -7.47 -9.80 17.40
C LEU A 401 -8.72 -10.64 17.66
N ILE A 402 -9.79 -10.34 16.93
CA ILE A 402 -11.11 -10.99 17.17
C ILE A 402 -11.36 -12.18 16.26
N ASP A 403 -10.63 -12.29 15.13
CA ASP A 403 -10.86 -13.34 14.15
C ASP A 403 -9.63 -13.60 13.27
N ARG A 404 -9.53 -14.80 12.72
CA ARG A 404 -8.57 -15.21 11.69
C ARG A 404 -9.31 -15.92 10.56
N VAL A 405 -9.41 -15.24 9.42
CA VAL A 405 -10.19 -15.70 8.29
C VAL A 405 -9.31 -16.26 7.19
N LEU A 406 -9.52 -17.49 6.79
CA LEU A 406 -8.87 -18.12 5.65
C LEU A 406 -9.61 -17.77 4.37
N VAL A 407 -8.99 -17.01 3.50
CA VAL A 407 -9.47 -16.75 2.13
C VAL A 407 -8.81 -17.78 1.21
N PRO A 408 -9.58 -18.59 0.45
CA PRO A 408 -9.03 -19.65 -0.39
C PRO A 408 -8.08 -19.12 -1.47
N GLN A 409 -7.25 -20.02 -2.03
CA GLN A 409 -6.29 -19.67 -3.09
C GLN A 409 -6.97 -19.00 -4.29
N PHE A 410 -6.22 -18.21 -5.04
CA PHE A 410 -6.66 -17.43 -6.22
C PHE A 410 -7.69 -16.34 -5.92
N ARG A 411 -8.00 -16.06 -4.66
CA ARG A 411 -8.93 -15.02 -4.23
C ARG A 411 -8.22 -13.87 -3.56
N THR A 412 -8.67 -12.67 -3.89
CA THR A 412 -8.18 -11.43 -3.25
C THR A 412 -9.39 -10.59 -2.86
N ILE A 413 -9.40 -10.07 -1.63
CA ILE A 413 -10.47 -9.17 -1.19
C ILE A 413 -10.39 -7.88 -2.00
N ALA A 414 -11.48 -7.57 -2.72
CA ALA A 414 -11.63 -6.39 -3.56
C ALA A 414 -12.52 -5.30 -2.93
N GLY A 415 -13.26 -5.65 -1.88
CA GLY A 415 -14.13 -4.71 -1.16
C GLY A 415 -14.93 -5.40 -0.07
N PHE A 416 -15.62 -4.59 0.73
CA PHE A 416 -16.50 -5.03 1.79
C PHE A 416 -17.90 -4.44 1.60
N GLY A 417 -18.93 -5.18 2.00
CA GLY A 417 -20.31 -4.76 2.08
C GLY A 417 -20.84 -4.86 3.51
N ALA A 418 -21.96 -4.22 3.79
CA ALA A 418 -22.61 -4.28 5.10
C ALA A 418 -23.02 -5.70 5.48
N GLY A 419 -23.09 -6.00 6.78
CA GLY A 419 -23.51 -7.29 7.30
C GLY A 419 -22.48 -8.40 7.08
N GLY A 420 -21.20 -8.07 7.12
CA GLY A 420 -20.09 -9.01 6.98
C GLY A 420 -19.94 -9.57 5.57
N ILE A 421 -20.33 -8.82 4.55
CA ILE A 421 -20.12 -9.19 3.14
C ILE A 421 -18.70 -8.89 2.72
N VAL A 422 -18.08 -9.82 2.01
CA VAL A 422 -16.75 -9.69 1.41
C VAL A 422 -16.87 -9.95 -0.09
N PHE A 423 -16.38 -9.01 -0.88
CA PHE A 423 -16.25 -9.14 -2.33
C PHE A 423 -14.83 -9.57 -2.68
N MET A 424 -14.71 -10.63 -3.46
CA MET A 424 -13.42 -11.19 -3.86
C MET A 424 -13.27 -11.21 -5.38
N GLY A 425 -12.14 -10.72 -5.85
CA GLY A 425 -11.67 -11.04 -7.19
C GLY A 425 -11.05 -12.43 -7.19
N VAL A 426 -11.48 -13.27 -8.10
CA VAL A 426 -10.92 -14.60 -8.33
C VAL A 426 -10.22 -14.58 -9.67
N LEU A 427 -8.99 -15.10 -9.72
CA LEU A 427 -8.25 -15.29 -10.95
C LEU A 427 -7.77 -16.74 -10.99
N ASP A 428 -8.42 -17.55 -11.82
CA ASP A 428 -8.10 -18.96 -12.04
C ASP A 428 -7.65 -19.16 -13.49
N GLY A 429 -6.36 -19.29 -13.68
CA GLY A 429 -5.77 -19.22 -15.02
C GLY A 429 -5.93 -17.83 -15.64
N THR A 430 -6.68 -17.74 -16.76
CA THR A 430 -7.02 -16.48 -17.43
C THR A 430 -8.42 -15.98 -17.11
N ALA A 431 -9.27 -16.82 -16.49
CA ALA A 431 -10.64 -16.51 -16.14
C ALA A 431 -10.68 -15.66 -14.87
N ALA A 432 -11.35 -14.51 -14.94
CA ALA A 432 -11.58 -13.66 -13.80
C ALA A 432 -13.09 -13.55 -13.52
N ARG A 433 -13.46 -13.69 -12.25
CA ARG A 433 -14.83 -13.51 -11.77
C ARG A 433 -14.86 -12.79 -10.43
N LEU A 434 -16.00 -12.23 -10.12
CA LEU A 434 -16.31 -11.67 -8.80
C LEU A 434 -17.09 -12.71 -7.99
N GLU A 435 -16.67 -12.95 -6.78
CA GLU A 435 -17.43 -13.73 -5.78
C GLU A 435 -17.82 -12.83 -4.61
N GLU A 436 -19.04 -13.00 -4.14
CA GLU A 436 -19.53 -12.41 -2.90
C GLU A 436 -19.70 -13.54 -1.87
N ALA A 437 -19.11 -13.35 -0.70
CA ALA A 437 -19.20 -14.28 0.41
C ALA A 437 -19.57 -13.54 1.70
N ARG A 438 -20.01 -14.26 2.70
CA ARG A 438 -20.30 -13.72 4.03
C ARG A 438 -19.27 -14.23 5.03
N VAL A 439 -18.78 -13.32 5.87
CA VAL A 439 -18.03 -13.68 7.08
C VAL A 439 -19.02 -14.22 8.10
N ARG A 440 -18.75 -15.40 8.65
CA ARG A 440 -19.65 -16.02 9.67
C ARG A 440 -19.50 -15.35 11.01
#